data_766db480ad206e590360374d8e7f4ab5
#
_entry.id   766db480ad206e590360374d8e7f4ab5
#
_cell.length_a   1.000
_cell.length_b   1.000
_cell.length_c   1.000
_cell.angle_alpha   90.00
_cell.angle_beta   90.00
_cell.angle_gamma   90.00
#
_symmetry.space_group_name_H-M   'P 1'
#
loop_
_entity.id
_entity.type
_entity.pdbx_description
1 polymer ?
#
loop_
_entity_poly.entity_id
_entity_poly.type
_entity_poly.pdbx_seq_one_letter_code
_entity_poly.pdbx_strand_id
1 'polypeptide(L)'
;MLKILSSNDFGPEFQGHLSTQGYGGGKRIDGVKLLDLRLLTDDGGSFAELVRFDEAGNLEAIPEFKVRQSSYSLVLPGAIKAFHLHFSQEDVWFVPPTDRLLIGLVDARKDSPTLGETMRFVMGGGKAQLLYIPRGVGHGGANIWQEPATILYYVSQQFNLDDPDERRLPWDLLGADFWQMTMG
;
A
#
# COMPACT_ATOMS: atom_id res chain seq x y z
N MET A 1 34.96 -27.04 10.11
CA MET A 1 33.55 -26.61 9.95
C MET A 1 33.13 -25.83 11.20
N LEU A 2 32.49 -24.69 11.03
CA LEU A 2 31.88 -23.98 12.17
C LEU A 2 30.70 -24.81 12.69
N LYS A 3 30.59 -24.93 14.02
CA LYS A 3 29.44 -25.58 14.67
C LYS A 3 28.18 -24.74 14.39
N ILE A 4 27.13 -25.37 13.88
CA ILE A 4 25.80 -24.76 13.79
C ILE A 4 25.18 -24.77 15.18
N LEU A 5 24.78 -23.60 15.69
CA LEU A 5 24.13 -23.48 16.98
C LEU A 5 22.65 -23.87 16.89
N SER A 6 22.13 -24.43 17.96
CA SER A 6 20.71 -24.71 18.20
C SER A 6 20.18 -23.87 19.37
N SER A 7 18.88 -23.89 19.62
CA SER A 7 18.31 -23.18 20.76
C SER A 7 18.94 -23.58 22.10
N ASN A 8 19.40 -24.82 22.22
CA ASN A 8 20.04 -25.35 23.43
C ASN A 8 21.46 -24.80 23.68
N ASP A 9 22.07 -24.16 22.70
CA ASP A 9 23.39 -23.52 22.85
C ASP A 9 23.31 -22.10 23.42
N PHE A 10 22.09 -21.61 23.74
CA PHE A 10 21.86 -20.31 24.39
C PHE A 10 21.54 -20.48 25.87
N GLY A 11 21.79 -19.45 26.66
CA GLY A 11 21.43 -19.44 28.09
C GLY A 11 19.92 -19.62 28.30
N PRO A 12 19.50 -20.29 29.39
CA PRO A 12 18.07 -20.61 29.62
C PRO A 12 17.16 -19.36 29.59
N GLU A 13 17.69 -18.23 30.05
CA GLU A 13 16.99 -16.94 30.09
C GLU A 13 16.62 -16.40 28.71
N PHE A 14 17.34 -16.83 27.67
CA PHE A 14 17.10 -16.37 26.28
C PHE A 14 16.28 -17.39 25.46
N GLN A 15 16.31 -18.67 25.81
CA GLN A 15 15.68 -19.73 25.02
C GLN A 15 14.18 -19.51 24.80
N GLY A 16 13.47 -19.03 25.83
CA GLY A 16 12.03 -18.74 25.75
C GLY A 16 11.66 -17.50 24.95
N HIS A 17 12.64 -16.67 24.57
CA HIS A 17 12.46 -15.44 23.80
C HIS A 17 12.91 -15.58 22.33
N LEU A 18 13.46 -16.75 21.95
CA LEU A 18 13.89 -16.98 20.58
C LEU A 18 12.65 -17.13 19.68
N SER A 19 12.62 -16.36 18.62
CA SER A 19 11.62 -16.49 17.56
C SER A 19 12.30 -16.55 16.20
N THR A 20 11.63 -17.16 15.24
CA THR A 20 12.11 -17.17 13.86
C THR A 20 11.41 -16.04 13.09
N GLN A 21 12.21 -15.15 12.51
CA GLN A 21 11.68 -14.10 11.64
C GLN A 21 11.00 -14.71 10.42
N GLY A 22 9.71 -14.43 10.24
CA GLY A 22 8.97 -14.84 9.06
C GLY A 22 9.18 -13.84 7.91
N TYR A 23 9.57 -14.34 6.74
CA TYR A 23 9.70 -13.54 5.51
C TYR A 23 8.62 -13.90 4.47
N GLY A 24 7.58 -14.63 4.90
CA GLY A 24 6.47 -15.03 4.03
C GLY A 24 5.66 -13.82 3.56
N GLY A 25 5.19 -13.85 2.31
CA GLY A 25 4.28 -12.85 1.79
C GLY A 25 3.03 -12.74 2.66
N GLY A 26 2.68 -11.51 3.08
CA GLY A 26 1.46 -11.26 3.83
C GLY A 26 0.20 -11.72 3.09
N LYS A 27 -0.92 -11.72 3.79
CA LYS A 27 -2.24 -11.97 3.20
C LYS A 27 -2.47 -11.02 2.02
N ARG A 28 -3.16 -11.50 1.00
CA ARG A 28 -3.51 -10.71 -0.17
C ARG A 28 -5.02 -10.58 -0.25
N ILE A 29 -5.48 -9.39 -0.56
CA ILE A 29 -6.89 -9.12 -0.88
C ILE A 29 -7.10 -9.43 -2.36
N ASP A 30 -8.13 -10.17 -2.68
CA ASP A 30 -8.49 -10.54 -4.04
C ASP A 30 -8.66 -9.29 -4.93
N GLY A 31 -8.07 -9.32 -6.12
CA GLY A 31 -8.08 -8.21 -7.07
C GLY A 31 -7.11 -7.06 -6.76
N VAL A 32 -6.56 -6.94 -5.56
CA VAL A 32 -5.50 -5.96 -5.27
C VAL A 32 -4.20 -6.37 -5.94
N LYS A 33 -3.56 -5.43 -6.66
CA LYS A 33 -2.27 -5.69 -7.33
C LYS A 33 -1.23 -4.70 -6.83
N LEU A 34 -0.08 -5.19 -6.42
CA LEU A 34 1.12 -4.40 -6.13
C LEU A 34 2.15 -4.74 -7.21
N LEU A 35 2.45 -3.78 -8.07
CA LEU A 35 3.29 -3.93 -9.25
C LEU A 35 4.61 -3.20 -9.05
N ASP A 36 5.71 -3.92 -9.12
CA ASP A 36 7.04 -3.33 -9.08
C ASP A 36 7.36 -2.63 -10.41
N LEU A 37 7.81 -1.40 -10.34
CA LEU A 37 8.31 -0.63 -11.47
C LEU A 37 9.84 -0.69 -11.53
N ARG A 38 10.37 -0.61 -12.73
CA ARG A 38 11.82 -0.53 -12.90
C ARG A 38 12.31 0.86 -12.50
N LEU A 39 13.06 0.93 -11.42
CA LEU A 39 13.79 2.13 -10.99
C LEU A 39 15.21 2.07 -11.57
N LEU A 40 15.53 3.00 -12.45
CA LEU A 40 16.86 3.15 -13.04
C LEU A 40 17.60 4.23 -12.24
N THR A 41 18.82 3.92 -11.80
CA THR A 41 19.64 4.83 -11.00
C THR A 41 20.98 5.07 -11.68
N ASP A 42 21.47 6.30 -11.61
CA ASP A 42 22.79 6.73 -12.06
C ASP A 42 23.40 7.73 -11.07
N ASP A 43 24.52 8.38 -11.43
CA ASP A 43 25.21 9.36 -10.59
C ASP A 43 24.38 10.62 -10.33
N GLY A 44 23.42 10.93 -11.20
CA GLY A 44 22.56 12.11 -11.12
C GLY A 44 21.26 11.87 -10.37
N GLY A 45 20.88 10.60 -10.12
CA GLY A 45 19.63 10.28 -9.45
C GLY A 45 18.95 9.02 -9.94
N SER A 46 17.61 9.09 -10.10
CA SER A 46 16.83 7.95 -10.53
C SER A 46 15.68 8.35 -11.46
N PHE A 47 15.32 7.42 -12.32
CA PHE A 47 14.18 7.53 -13.24
C PHE A 47 13.31 6.27 -13.15
N ALA A 48 11.99 6.45 -13.15
CA ALA A 48 11.03 5.37 -13.31
C ALA A 48 9.90 5.83 -14.24
N GLU A 49 9.53 5.00 -15.20
CA GLU A 49 8.28 5.17 -15.93
C GLU A 49 7.14 4.70 -15.04
N LEU A 50 6.20 5.60 -14.70
CA LEU A 50 5.13 5.28 -13.77
C LEU A 50 3.97 4.59 -14.48
N VAL A 51 3.51 5.18 -15.58
CA VAL A 51 2.35 4.69 -16.32
C VAL A 51 2.60 4.79 -17.82
N ARG A 52 2.14 3.77 -18.55
CA ARG A 52 2.06 3.76 -20.00
C ARG A 52 0.62 3.48 -20.39
N PHE A 53 0.14 4.18 -21.40
CA PHE A 53 -1.24 4.05 -21.89
C PHE A 53 -1.23 3.37 -23.25
N ASP A 54 -2.21 2.50 -23.47
CA ASP A 54 -2.53 2.00 -24.78
C ASP A 54 -3.26 3.07 -25.64
N GLU A 55 -3.53 2.77 -26.92
CA GLU A 55 -4.21 3.68 -27.83
C GLU A 55 -5.65 4.03 -27.37
N ALA A 56 -6.27 3.18 -26.56
CA ALA A 56 -7.62 3.39 -26.00
C ALA A 56 -7.58 4.19 -24.67
N GLY A 57 -6.37 4.47 -24.13
CA GLY A 57 -6.16 5.17 -22.87
C GLY A 57 -6.29 4.29 -21.65
N ASN A 58 -6.18 2.96 -21.80
CA ASN A 58 -6.09 2.05 -20.66
C ASN A 58 -4.64 1.99 -20.17
N LEU A 59 -4.47 1.62 -18.91
CA LEU A 59 -3.15 1.44 -18.33
C LEU A 59 -2.55 0.09 -18.82
N GLU A 60 -1.43 0.11 -19.56
CA GLU A 60 -0.85 -1.14 -20.09
C GLU A 60 -0.56 -2.19 -19.00
N ALA A 61 -0.11 -1.76 -17.83
CA ALA A 61 0.15 -2.65 -16.69
C ALA A 61 -1.11 -3.25 -16.06
N ILE A 62 -2.29 -2.63 -16.30
CA ILE A 62 -3.60 -3.04 -15.79
C ILE A 62 -4.63 -2.79 -16.90
N PRO A 63 -4.72 -3.65 -17.92
CA PRO A 63 -5.49 -3.38 -19.15
C PRO A 63 -6.99 -3.11 -18.93
N GLU A 64 -7.54 -3.59 -17.82
CA GLU A 64 -8.92 -3.33 -17.42
C GLU A 64 -9.14 -1.94 -16.81
N PHE A 65 -8.06 -1.21 -16.47
CA PHE A 65 -8.11 0.09 -15.80
C PHE A 65 -7.93 1.24 -16.77
N LYS A 66 -8.96 2.06 -16.92
CA LYS A 66 -8.92 3.27 -17.74
C LYS A 66 -8.76 4.51 -16.88
N VAL A 67 -7.65 5.23 -17.04
CA VAL A 67 -7.42 6.48 -16.29
C VAL A 67 -8.34 7.58 -16.79
N ARG A 68 -9.06 8.21 -15.87
CA ARG A 68 -9.96 9.33 -16.14
C ARG A 68 -9.51 10.63 -15.48
N GLN A 69 -8.78 10.52 -14.37
CA GLN A 69 -8.23 11.66 -13.65
C GLN A 69 -6.94 11.25 -12.97
N SER A 70 -6.02 12.22 -12.85
CA SER A 70 -4.84 12.10 -12.00
C SER A 70 -4.84 13.21 -10.98
N SER A 71 -4.50 12.90 -9.75
CA SER A 71 -4.44 13.83 -8.63
C SER A 71 -3.24 13.53 -7.76
N TYR A 72 -2.88 14.45 -6.88
CA TYR A 72 -1.90 14.18 -5.84
C TYR A 72 -2.41 14.64 -4.48
N SER A 73 -1.88 14.08 -3.42
CA SER A 73 -2.02 14.63 -2.07
C SER A 73 -0.74 14.55 -1.29
N LEU A 74 -0.59 15.48 -0.35
CA LEU A 74 0.47 15.50 0.65
C LEU A 74 -0.09 14.95 1.96
N VAL A 75 0.64 14.03 2.57
CA VAL A 75 0.33 13.44 3.88
C VAL A 75 1.38 13.91 4.88
N LEU A 76 1.00 14.80 5.77
CA LEU A 76 1.90 15.37 6.77
C LEU A 76 2.29 14.33 7.83
N PRO A 77 3.43 14.52 8.52
CA PRO A 77 3.83 13.67 9.65
C PRO A 77 2.71 13.49 10.69
N GLY A 78 2.47 12.27 11.11
CA GLY A 78 1.41 11.92 12.07
C GLY A 78 -0.01 11.86 11.48
N ALA A 79 -0.21 12.26 10.23
CA ALA A 79 -1.53 12.22 9.61
C ALA A 79 -1.93 10.81 9.17
N ILE A 80 -3.19 10.46 9.44
CA ILE A 80 -3.85 9.25 8.96
C ILE A 80 -4.99 9.68 8.04
N LYS A 81 -4.98 9.23 6.79
CA LYS A 81 -6.06 9.44 5.81
C LYS A 81 -6.64 8.08 5.44
N ALA A 82 -7.62 7.59 6.22
CA ALA A 82 -8.21 6.26 6.10
C ALA A 82 -9.60 6.21 6.73
N PHE A 83 -10.42 5.22 6.44
CA PHE A 83 -10.39 4.42 5.23
C PHE A 83 -11.34 5.04 4.21
N HIS A 84 -10.87 5.25 3.00
CA HIS A 84 -11.73 5.59 1.87
C HIS A 84 -12.31 4.31 1.28
N LEU A 85 -13.49 4.38 0.71
CA LEU A 85 -14.16 3.27 0.04
C LEU A 85 -14.95 3.80 -1.15
N HIS A 86 -14.80 3.16 -2.29
CA HIS A 86 -15.50 3.53 -3.51
C HIS A 86 -16.44 2.42 -3.99
N PHE A 87 -17.63 2.79 -4.48
CA PHE A 87 -18.58 1.85 -5.03
C PHE A 87 -18.37 1.61 -6.53
N SER A 88 -17.87 2.60 -7.22
CA SER A 88 -17.69 2.61 -8.67
C SER A 88 -16.27 2.89 -9.11
N GLN A 89 -15.56 3.75 -8.38
CA GLN A 89 -14.18 4.15 -8.69
C GLN A 89 -13.20 3.05 -8.28
N GLU A 90 -12.17 2.91 -9.09
CA GLU A 90 -10.98 2.12 -8.82
C GLU A 90 -9.77 3.05 -8.81
N ASP A 91 -8.78 2.74 -7.99
CA ASP A 91 -7.61 3.57 -7.79
C ASP A 91 -6.32 2.85 -8.17
N VAL A 92 -5.37 3.60 -8.72
CA VAL A 92 -3.97 3.21 -8.79
C VAL A 92 -3.15 4.26 -8.06
N TRP A 93 -2.42 3.84 -7.04
CA TRP A 93 -1.60 4.73 -6.22
C TRP A 93 -0.11 4.55 -6.52
N PHE A 94 0.61 5.66 -6.45
CA PHE A 94 2.06 5.69 -6.47
C PHE A 94 2.58 6.59 -5.34
N VAL A 95 3.54 6.08 -4.58
CA VAL A 95 4.31 6.86 -3.59
C VAL A 95 5.74 6.94 -4.09
N PRO A 96 6.32 8.15 -4.24
CA PRO A 96 7.69 8.31 -4.70
C PRO A 96 8.69 7.47 -3.87
N PRO A 97 9.73 6.90 -4.49
CA PRO A 97 10.77 6.15 -3.77
C PRO A 97 11.49 6.95 -2.68
N THR A 98 11.50 8.29 -2.81
CA THR A 98 12.06 9.22 -1.81
C THR A 98 11.22 9.34 -0.54
N ASP A 99 9.93 9.06 -0.66
CA ASP A 99 8.97 9.20 0.42
C ASP A 99 8.70 7.84 1.08
N ARG A 100 7.96 7.84 2.18
CA ARG A 100 7.48 6.63 2.85
C ARG A 100 6.05 6.82 3.32
N LEU A 101 5.20 5.87 3.02
CA LEU A 101 3.82 5.88 3.50
C LEU A 101 3.40 4.48 3.91
N LEU A 102 2.85 4.34 5.10
CA LEU A 102 2.22 3.12 5.56
C LEU A 102 0.85 3.02 4.91
N ILE A 103 0.61 1.94 4.17
CA ILE A 103 -0.65 1.65 3.49
C ILE A 103 -1.43 0.64 4.30
N GLY A 104 -2.73 0.87 4.44
CA GLY A 104 -3.69 -0.05 5.03
C GLY A 104 -4.84 -0.31 4.07
N LEU A 105 -5.16 -1.59 3.89
CA LEU A 105 -6.30 -2.04 3.08
C LEU A 105 -7.16 -3.01 3.89
N VAL A 106 -8.46 -3.01 3.61
CA VAL A 106 -9.42 -3.98 4.14
C VAL A 106 -10.44 -4.35 3.08
N ASP A 107 -10.68 -5.63 2.88
CA ASP A 107 -11.71 -6.10 1.94
C ASP A 107 -13.10 -6.03 2.59
N ALA A 108 -13.93 -5.10 2.12
CA ALA A 108 -15.29 -4.92 2.63
C ALA A 108 -16.37 -5.54 1.70
N ARG A 109 -15.96 -6.25 0.64
CA ARG A 109 -16.86 -6.82 -0.36
C ARG A 109 -17.50 -8.10 0.15
N LYS A 110 -18.84 -8.13 0.26
CA LYS A 110 -19.61 -9.26 0.82
C LYS A 110 -19.33 -10.60 0.14
N ASP A 111 -19.19 -10.60 -1.17
CA ASP A 111 -19.05 -11.83 -1.97
C ASP A 111 -17.58 -12.11 -2.38
N SER A 112 -16.62 -11.40 -1.76
CA SER A 112 -15.20 -11.63 -2.00
C SER A 112 -14.69 -12.86 -1.25
N PRO A 113 -13.81 -13.66 -1.86
CA PRO A 113 -13.15 -14.78 -1.16
C PRO A 113 -12.24 -14.31 -0.03
N THR A 114 -11.92 -13.01 0.01
CA THR A 114 -11.06 -12.40 1.02
C THR A 114 -11.80 -11.37 1.90
N LEU A 115 -13.13 -11.48 2.01
CA LEU A 115 -13.91 -10.62 2.91
C LEU A 115 -13.28 -10.55 4.31
N GLY A 116 -13.05 -9.32 4.80
CA GLY A 116 -12.45 -9.07 6.11
C GLY A 116 -10.92 -9.21 6.15
N GLU A 117 -10.29 -9.70 5.11
CA GLU A 117 -8.82 -9.72 5.04
C GLU A 117 -8.26 -8.31 4.97
N THR A 118 -7.07 -8.15 5.56
CA THR A 118 -6.38 -6.86 5.63
C THR A 118 -4.98 -6.96 5.04
N MET A 119 -4.50 -5.87 4.47
CA MET A 119 -3.11 -5.72 4.05
C MET A 119 -2.52 -4.48 4.72
N ARG A 120 -1.28 -4.61 5.19
CA ARG A 120 -0.52 -3.52 5.78
C ARG A 120 0.92 -3.60 5.31
N PHE A 121 1.40 -2.55 4.64
CA PHE A 121 2.75 -2.50 4.08
C PHE A 121 3.17 -1.05 3.82
N VAL A 122 4.45 -0.84 3.54
CA VAL A 122 5.01 0.47 3.20
C VAL A 122 5.19 0.59 1.69
N MET A 123 4.71 1.69 1.12
CA MET A 123 5.05 2.14 -0.22
C MET A 123 6.13 3.23 -0.18
N GLY A 124 6.87 3.38 -1.26
CA GLY A 124 8.06 4.23 -1.31
C GLY A 124 9.25 3.56 -0.62
N GLY A 125 10.06 4.33 0.13
CA GLY A 125 11.19 3.78 0.88
C GLY A 125 12.25 3.11 -0.01
N GLY A 126 12.55 3.73 -1.15
CA GLY A 126 13.48 3.20 -2.16
C GLY A 126 12.84 2.30 -3.20
N LYS A 127 11.53 2.00 -3.09
CA LYS A 127 10.79 1.16 -4.07
C LYS A 127 9.91 2.02 -4.95
N ALA A 128 9.90 1.76 -6.24
CA ALA A 128 8.93 2.30 -7.19
C ALA A 128 7.86 1.24 -7.44
N GLN A 129 6.63 1.49 -7.00
CA GLN A 129 5.54 0.51 -7.07
C GLN A 129 4.22 1.20 -7.40
N LEU A 130 3.37 0.54 -8.19
CA LEU A 130 1.96 0.89 -8.35
C LEU A 130 1.10 -0.04 -7.51
N LEU A 131 0.14 0.54 -6.79
CA LEU A 131 -0.86 -0.20 -6.04
C LEU A 131 -2.22 -0.01 -6.71
N TYR A 132 -2.75 -1.07 -7.34
CA TYR A 132 -4.13 -1.08 -7.83
C TYR A 132 -5.08 -1.55 -6.74
N ILE A 133 -6.13 -0.78 -6.53
CA ILE A 133 -7.16 -0.98 -5.50
C ILE A 133 -8.52 -1.06 -6.20
N PRO A 134 -9.16 -2.23 -6.23
CA PRO A 134 -10.48 -2.36 -6.82
C PRO A 134 -11.56 -1.72 -5.93
N ARG A 135 -12.69 -1.36 -6.53
CA ARG A 135 -13.86 -0.88 -5.81
C ARG A 135 -14.27 -1.85 -4.70
N GLY A 136 -14.79 -1.30 -3.61
CA GLY A 136 -15.22 -2.07 -2.44
C GLY A 136 -14.09 -2.52 -1.52
N VAL A 137 -12.83 -2.19 -1.82
CA VAL A 137 -11.69 -2.36 -0.90
C VAL A 137 -11.48 -1.04 -0.16
N GLY A 138 -11.66 -1.06 1.16
CA GLY A 138 -11.33 0.07 2.03
C GLY A 138 -9.83 0.29 2.06
N HIS A 139 -9.38 1.54 1.89
CA HIS A 139 -7.98 1.86 1.74
C HIS A 139 -7.60 3.19 2.39
N GLY A 140 -6.34 3.31 2.77
CA GLY A 140 -5.81 4.53 3.36
C GLY A 140 -4.31 4.50 3.54
N GLY A 141 -3.79 5.65 3.99
CA GLY A 141 -2.38 5.83 4.28
C GLY A 141 -2.16 6.58 5.58
N ALA A 142 -1.09 6.21 6.29
CA ALA A 142 -0.61 6.90 7.47
C ALA A 142 0.85 7.28 7.31
N ASN A 143 1.17 8.53 7.59
CA ASN A 143 2.55 8.98 7.64
C ASN A 143 3.05 8.90 9.09
N ILE A 144 3.75 7.82 9.39
CA ILE A 144 4.36 7.56 10.71
C ILE A 144 5.83 8.02 10.78
N TRP A 145 6.30 8.72 9.75
CA TRP A 145 7.66 9.27 9.66
C TRP A 145 7.67 10.78 9.88
N GLN A 146 8.87 11.37 9.86
CA GLN A 146 9.10 12.78 10.17
C GLN A 146 8.93 13.70 8.95
N GLU A 147 9.11 13.17 7.73
CA GLU A 147 9.02 13.93 6.49
C GLU A 147 7.63 13.77 5.86
N PRO A 148 7.10 14.79 5.20
CA PRO A 148 5.86 14.66 4.42
C PRO A 148 5.99 13.57 3.35
N ALA A 149 4.88 12.90 3.04
CA ALA A 149 4.80 11.91 1.98
C ALA A 149 3.78 12.30 0.92
N THR A 150 4.10 12.03 -0.34
CA THR A 150 3.25 12.30 -1.48
C THR A 150 2.57 11.02 -1.97
N ILE A 151 1.29 11.13 -2.33
CA ILE A 151 0.60 10.11 -3.10
C ILE A 151 0.17 10.71 -4.43
N LEU A 152 0.51 10.04 -5.53
CA LEU A 152 -0.08 10.27 -6.84
C LEU A 152 -1.20 9.25 -7.04
N TYR A 153 -2.34 9.73 -7.50
CA TYR A 153 -3.52 8.91 -7.78
C TYR A 153 -3.80 8.92 -9.28
N TYR A 154 -4.08 7.75 -9.81
CA TYR A 154 -4.75 7.58 -11.09
C TYR A 154 -6.09 6.91 -10.78
N VAL A 155 -7.19 7.51 -11.22
CA VAL A 155 -8.52 7.02 -10.86
C VAL A 155 -9.37 6.77 -12.11
N SER A 156 -10.25 5.78 -12.01
CA SER A 156 -11.08 5.33 -13.13
C SER A 156 -12.30 6.22 -13.39
N GLN A 157 -12.55 7.21 -12.52
CA GLN A 157 -13.64 8.17 -12.67
C GLN A 157 -13.15 9.60 -12.45
N GLN A 158 -13.89 10.57 -12.97
CA GLN A 158 -13.67 11.98 -12.61
C GLN A 158 -14.45 12.30 -11.34
N PHE A 159 -13.83 13.07 -10.46
CA PHE A 159 -14.50 13.57 -9.27
C PHE A 159 -15.72 14.42 -9.65
N ASN A 160 -16.85 14.10 -9.03
CA ASN A 160 -18.08 14.87 -9.13
C ASN A 160 -18.47 15.38 -7.74
N LEU A 161 -18.54 16.70 -7.58
CA LEU A 161 -18.85 17.33 -6.30
C LEU A 161 -20.30 17.05 -5.85
N ASP A 162 -21.23 16.91 -6.79
CA ASP A 162 -22.66 16.72 -6.51
C ASP A 162 -22.97 15.26 -6.12
N ASP A 163 -22.15 14.30 -6.58
CA ASP A 163 -22.29 12.87 -6.26
C ASP A 163 -20.89 12.26 -6.17
N PRO A 164 -20.16 12.54 -5.11
CA PRO A 164 -18.82 12.00 -4.92
C PRO A 164 -18.92 10.51 -4.55
N ASP A 165 -18.28 9.65 -5.33
CA ASP A 165 -18.13 8.24 -4.99
C ASP A 165 -17.05 8.06 -3.92
N GLU A 166 -17.23 8.76 -2.79
CA GLU A 166 -16.29 8.71 -1.67
C GLU A 166 -17.03 8.38 -0.39
N ARG A 167 -16.89 7.15 0.05
CA ARG A 167 -17.42 6.65 1.33
C ARG A 167 -16.28 6.52 2.33
N ARG A 168 -16.62 6.48 3.61
CA ARG A 168 -15.65 6.39 4.69
C ARG A 168 -16.01 5.28 5.65
N LEU A 169 -15.00 4.48 6.02
CA LEU A 169 -15.03 3.66 7.22
C LEU A 169 -14.19 4.36 8.31
N PRO A 170 -14.46 4.10 9.59
CA PRO A 170 -13.65 4.68 10.66
C PRO A 170 -12.15 4.38 10.48
N TRP A 171 -11.30 5.37 10.71
CA TRP A 171 -9.85 5.21 10.57
C TRP A 171 -9.28 4.15 11.53
N ASP A 172 -9.92 3.97 12.68
CA ASP A 172 -9.58 3.02 13.73
C ASP A 172 -10.36 1.69 13.63
N LEU A 173 -11.03 1.42 12.52
CA LEU A 173 -11.80 0.20 12.27
C LEU A 173 -11.02 -1.09 12.59
N LEU A 174 -9.72 -1.09 12.35
CA LEU A 174 -8.82 -2.23 12.58
C LEU A 174 -8.01 -2.08 13.89
N GLY A 175 -8.44 -1.17 14.77
CA GLY A 175 -7.69 -0.76 15.96
C GLY A 175 -6.71 0.38 15.65
N ALA A 176 -6.52 1.28 16.62
CA ALA A 176 -5.61 2.42 16.45
C ALA A 176 -4.14 2.00 16.31
N ASP A 177 -3.76 0.87 16.87
CA ASP A 177 -2.44 0.25 16.77
C ASP A 177 -2.11 -0.27 15.37
N PHE A 178 -3.14 -0.52 14.53
CA PHE A 178 -2.93 -0.88 13.13
C PHE A 178 -2.02 0.11 12.37
N TRP A 179 -2.07 1.39 12.74
CA TRP A 179 -1.31 2.47 12.11
C TRP A 179 0.01 2.81 12.82
N GLN A 180 0.34 2.12 13.90
CA GLN A 180 1.59 2.38 14.64
C GLN A 180 2.78 1.65 14.02
N MET A 181 3.98 2.17 14.27
CA MET A 181 5.21 1.48 13.89
C MET A 181 5.33 0.17 14.67
N THR A 182 5.53 -0.94 13.97
CA THR A 182 5.79 -2.23 14.63
C THR A 182 7.21 -2.26 15.15
N MET A 183 7.36 -2.72 16.38
CA MET A 183 8.66 -3.06 16.97
C MET A 183 9.00 -4.48 16.51
N GLY A 184 10.05 -4.62 15.70
CA GLY A 184 10.50 -5.88 15.11
C GLY A 184 11.29 -6.76 16.06
#